data_008825d847ce2c9fdd2813fe1bd00b28
#
_entry.id   008825d847ce2c9fdd2813fe1bd00b28
#
_cell.length_a   1.000
_cell.length_b   1.000
_cell.length_c   1.000
_cell.angle_alpha   90.00
_cell.angle_beta   90.00
_cell.angle_gamma   90.00
#
_symmetry.space_group_name_H-M   'P 1'
#
loop_
_entity.id
_entity.type
_entity.pdbx_description
1 polymer ?
#
loop_
_entity_poly.entity_id
_entity_poly.type
_entity_poly.pdbx_seq_one_letter_code
_entity_poly.pdbx_strand_id
1 'polypeptide(L)'
;TSVFALTSLLLSIVAFSLAGQFMPTEKLGMSLSIGVHFVSLTLLTMLPLVAMIAALQTLAAAFAKSFREAQTYLSLLMFVPAVPTMLMSIFPFKTETWMYAVPLVGQQITITRLIRGEAVASTEILICLACTSLAALLAYAITARIYQGERLAISG
;
A
#
# COMPACT_ATOMS: atom_id res chain seq x y z
N THR A 1 1.54 -14.60 -5.44
CA THR A 1 1.31 -13.15 -5.68
C THR A 1 1.91 -12.29 -4.57
N SER A 2 1.58 -12.54 -3.28
CA SER A 2 2.08 -11.76 -2.14
C SER A 2 3.60 -11.79 -1.99
N VAL A 3 4.25 -12.94 -2.25
CA VAL A 3 5.72 -13.09 -2.19
C VAL A 3 6.39 -12.21 -3.26
N PHE A 4 5.87 -12.21 -4.49
CA PHE A 4 6.38 -11.35 -5.56
C PHE A 4 6.22 -9.86 -5.24
N ALA A 5 5.08 -9.47 -4.66
CA ALA A 5 4.83 -8.10 -4.26
C ALA A 5 5.80 -7.65 -3.14
N LEU A 6 6.07 -8.52 -2.16
CA LEU A 6 7.01 -8.23 -1.09
C LEU A 6 8.45 -8.15 -1.59
N THR A 7 8.87 -9.06 -2.47
CA THR A 7 10.22 -9.00 -3.06
C THR A 7 10.41 -7.77 -3.92
N SER A 8 9.41 -7.39 -4.72
CA SER A 8 9.44 -6.16 -5.52
C SER A 8 9.50 -4.90 -4.65
N LEU A 9 8.73 -4.88 -3.55
CA LEU A 9 8.76 -3.80 -2.57
C LEU A 9 10.15 -3.67 -1.92
N LEU A 10 10.73 -4.76 -1.46
CA LEU A 10 12.07 -4.78 -0.88
C LEU A 10 13.12 -4.28 -1.88
N LEU A 11 13.07 -4.78 -3.11
CA LEU A 11 13.99 -4.37 -4.17
C LEU A 11 13.87 -2.87 -4.48
N SER A 12 12.65 -2.36 -4.53
CA SER A 12 12.37 -0.93 -4.76
C SER A 12 12.90 -0.05 -3.62
N ILE A 13 12.72 -0.46 -2.37
CA ILE A 13 13.24 0.27 -1.21
C ILE A 13 14.77 0.27 -1.21
N VAL A 14 15.40 -0.88 -1.49
CA VAL A 14 16.86 -0.97 -1.59
C VAL A 14 17.40 -0.10 -2.74
N ALA A 15 16.78 -0.17 -3.92
CA ALA A 15 17.16 0.66 -5.06
C ALA A 15 17.02 2.15 -4.76
N PHE A 16 15.93 2.56 -4.11
CA PHE A 16 15.70 3.94 -3.72
C PHE A 16 16.70 4.41 -2.65
N SER A 17 17.02 3.55 -1.68
CA SER A 17 18.03 3.82 -0.66
C SER A 17 19.43 4.01 -1.25
N LEU A 18 19.80 3.17 -2.22
CA LEU A 18 21.07 3.29 -2.94
C LEU A 18 21.09 4.54 -3.81
N ALA A 19 20.03 4.82 -4.56
CA ALA A 19 19.93 6.01 -5.40
C ALA A 19 20.06 7.30 -4.57
N GLY A 20 19.52 7.34 -3.36
CA GLY A 20 19.62 8.47 -2.44
C GLY A 20 21.05 8.79 -1.99
N GLN A 21 21.95 7.78 -1.98
CA GLN A 21 23.38 8.01 -1.67
C GLN A 21 24.15 8.68 -2.82
N PHE A 22 23.68 8.54 -4.06
CA PHE A 22 24.32 9.14 -5.24
C PHE A 22 23.71 10.48 -5.65
N MET A 23 22.55 10.85 -5.13
CA MET A 23 21.91 12.13 -5.42
C MET A 23 22.48 13.25 -4.52
N PRO A 24 22.91 14.40 -5.08
CA PRO A 24 23.29 15.57 -4.31
C PRO A 24 22.04 16.26 -3.73
N THR A 25 21.49 15.69 -2.69
CA THR A 25 20.21 16.11 -2.05
C THR A 25 20.28 17.51 -1.45
N GLU A 26 21.49 17.95 -1.07
CA GLU A 26 21.74 19.32 -0.57
C GLU A 26 21.37 20.40 -1.58
N LYS A 27 21.53 20.14 -2.89
CA LYS A 27 21.18 21.09 -3.95
C LYS A 27 19.68 21.22 -4.20
N LEU A 28 18.89 20.26 -3.71
CA LEU A 28 17.42 20.24 -3.86
C LEU A 28 16.70 20.76 -2.60
N GLY A 29 17.44 21.18 -1.57
CA GLY A 29 16.87 21.66 -0.31
C GLY A 29 16.09 20.58 0.47
N MET A 30 16.31 19.30 0.13
CA MET A 30 15.64 18.15 0.76
C MET A 30 16.66 17.36 1.56
N SER A 31 16.47 17.26 2.86
CA SER A 31 17.22 16.32 3.70
C SER A 31 16.63 14.92 3.55
N LEU A 32 17.06 14.18 2.53
CA LEU A 32 16.68 12.77 2.38
C LEU A 32 17.42 11.94 3.44
N SER A 33 16.82 11.78 4.61
CA SER A 33 17.36 10.90 5.65
C SER A 33 16.86 9.46 5.43
N ILE A 34 17.39 8.80 4.39
CA ILE A 34 17.10 7.39 4.14
C ILE A 34 17.96 6.53 5.08
N GLY A 35 17.56 6.49 6.33
CA GLY A 35 18.18 5.65 7.35
C GLY A 35 17.42 4.34 7.55
N VAL A 36 17.98 3.48 8.41
CA VAL A 36 17.33 2.21 8.82
C VAL A 36 15.92 2.46 9.37
N HIS A 37 15.71 3.57 10.04
CA HIS A 37 14.40 3.98 10.57
C HIS A 37 13.36 4.20 9.45
N PHE A 38 13.72 4.90 8.37
CA PHE A 38 12.86 5.08 7.19
C PHE A 38 12.47 3.74 6.58
N VAL A 39 13.47 2.87 6.34
CA VAL A 39 13.24 1.55 5.73
C VAL A 39 12.34 0.69 6.60
N SER A 40 12.59 0.63 7.91
CA SER A 40 11.81 -0.18 8.84
C SER A 40 10.35 0.28 8.95
N LEU A 41 10.10 1.58 9.06
CA LEU A 41 8.75 2.13 9.12
C LEU A 41 7.99 1.95 7.80
N THR A 42 8.67 2.16 6.67
CA THR A 42 8.07 1.95 5.36
C THR A 42 7.67 0.49 5.17
N LEU A 43 8.55 -0.46 5.48
CA LEU A 43 8.24 -1.89 5.41
C LEU A 43 7.07 -2.24 6.34
N LEU A 44 7.10 -1.76 7.57
CA LEU A 44 6.06 -2.03 8.55
C LEU A 44 4.69 -1.55 8.08
N THR A 45 4.59 -0.33 7.54
CA THR A 45 3.33 0.25 7.08
C THR A 45 2.86 -0.32 5.74
N MET A 46 3.78 -0.76 4.86
CA MET A 46 3.46 -1.33 3.56
C MET A 46 3.01 -2.79 3.64
N LEU A 47 3.46 -3.55 4.64
CA LEU A 47 3.16 -4.98 4.75
C LEU A 47 1.65 -5.29 4.79
N PRO A 48 0.83 -4.65 5.66
CA PRO A 48 -0.61 -4.87 5.65
C PRO A 48 -1.28 -4.34 4.37
N LEU A 49 -0.74 -3.30 3.75
CA LEU A 49 -1.26 -2.78 2.49
C LEU A 49 -1.06 -3.77 1.34
N VAL A 50 0.12 -4.39 1.24
CA VAL A 50 0.40 -5.44 0.25
C VAL A 50 -0.55 -6.62 0.43
N ALA A 51 -0.80 -7.03 1.68
CA ALA A 51 -1.75 -8.10 1.98
C ALA A 51 -3.18 -7.73 1.54
N MET A 52 -3.63 -6.50 1.81
CA MET A 52 -4.93 -5.99 1.41
C MET A 52 -5.09 -5.99 -0.12
N ILE A 53 -4.11 -5.44 -0.84
CA ILE A 53 -4.14 -5.38 -2.31
C ILE A 53 -4.14 -6.79 -2.90
N ALA A 54 -3.34 -7.71 -2.37
CA ALA A 54 -3.32 -9.09 -2.82
C ALA A 54 -4.68 -9.79 -2.63
N ALA A 55 -5.36 -9.54 -1.50
CA ALA A 55 -6.71 -10.06 -1.27
C ALA A 55 -7.73 -9.47 -2.25
N LEU A 56 -7.67 -8.15 -2.52
CA LEU A 56 -8.55 -7.50 -3.49
C LEU A 56 -8.32 -7.99 -4.92
N GLN A 57 -7.06 -8.23 -5.32
CA GLN A 57 -6.73 -8.81 -6.62
C GLN A 57 -7.30 -10.23 -6.76
N THR A 58 -7.16 -11.04 -5.72
CA THR A 58 -7.71 -12.40 -5.70
C THR A 58 -9.24 -12.38 -5.76
N LEU A 59 -9.86 -11.44 -5.03
CA LEU A 59 -11.30 -11.23 -5.06
C LEU A 59 -11.79 -10.81 -6.45
N ALA A 60 -11.11 -9.84 -7.07
CA ALA A 60 -11.44 -9.39 -8.41
C ALA A 60 -11.33 -10.52 -9.45
N ALA A 61 -10.29 -11.37 -9.33
CA ALA A 61 -10.12 -12.53 -10.19
C ALA A 61 -11.22 -13.59 -10.00
N ALA A 62 -11.75 -13.75 -8.78
CA ALA A 62 -12.83 -14.70 -8.51
C ALA A 62 -14.16 -14.34 -9.19
N PHE A 63 -14.43 -13.06 -9.40
CA PHE A 63 -15.62 -12.60 -10.13
C PHE A 63 -15.50 -12.63 -11.64
N ALA A 64 -14.30 -12.80 -12.18
CA ALA A 64 -14.06 -12.78 -13.61
C ALA A 64 -14.46 -14.11 -14.28
N LYS A 65 -15.30 -14.04 -15.29
CA LYS A 65 -15.73 -15.20 -16.09
C LYS A 65 -14.74 -15.55 -17.22
N SER A 66 -13.82 -14.66 -17.52
CA SER A 66 -12.81 -14.85 -18.56
C SER A 66 -11.49 -14.17 -18.17
N PHE A 67 -10.40 -14.61 -18.78
CA PHE A 67 -9.07 -14.00 -18.58
C PHE A 67 -9.07 -12.50 -18.94
N ARG A 68 -9.77 -12.11 -20.01
CA ARG A 68 -9.88 -10.71 -20.44
C ARG A 68 -10.62 -9.86 -19.41
N GLU A 69 -11.67 -10.40 -18.81
CA GLU A 69 -12.44 -9.73 -17.77
C GLU A 69 -11.60 -9.57 -16.49
N ALA A 70 -10.88 -10.61 -16.07
CA ALA A 70 -9.95 -10.53 -14.95
C ALA A 70 -8.91 -9.44 -15.15
N GLN A 71 -8.33 -9.36 -16.35
CA GLN A 71 -7.35 -8.33 -16.68
C GLN A 71 -7.94 -6.91 -16.61
N THR A 72 -9.18 -6.74 -17.03
CA THR A 72 -9.89 -5.45 -16.93
C THR A 72 -10.08 -5.05 -15.47
N TYR A 73 -10.54 -5.97 -14.61
CA TYR A 73 -10.73 -5.69 -13.18
C TYR A 73 -9.40 -5.35 -12.48
N LEU A 74 -8.34 -6.09 -12.80
CA LEU A 74 -7.00 -5.80 -12.27
C LEU A 74 -6.48 -4.44 -12.73
N SER A 75 -6.74 -4.07 -13.98
CA SER A 75 -6.36 -2.74 -14.50
C SER A 75 -7.13 -1.62 -13.79
N LEU A 76 -8.43 -1.79 -13.54
CA LEU A 76 -9.22 -0.84 -12.77
C LEU A 76 -8.71 -0.72 -11.32
N LEU A 77 -8.30 -1.81 -10.71
CA LEU A 77 -7.75 -1.81 -9.35
C LEU A 77 -6.44 -1.00 -9.25
N MET A 78 -5.67 -0.88 -10.34
CA MET A 78 -4.47 -0.04 -10.38
C MET A 78 -4.76 1.46 -10.24
N PHE A 79 -5.96 1.93 -10.62
CA PHE A 79 -6.35 3.32 -10.44
C PHE A 79 -6.65 3.68 -8.98
N VAL A 80 -6.99 2.70 -8.15
CA VAL A 80 -7.32 2.91 -6.74
C VAL A 80 -6.18 3.61 -5.98
N PRO A 81 -4.91 3.18 -6.05
CA PRO A 81 -3.81 3.93 -5.44
C PRO A 81 -3.40 5.18 -6.22
N ALA A 82 -3.63 5.24 -7.53
CA ALA A 82 -3.23 6.38 -8.34
C ALA A 82 -4.04 7.65 -8.03
N VAL A 83 -5.34 7.51 -7.79
CA VAL A 83 -6.24 8.65 -7.52
C VAL A 83 -5.85 9.43 -6.27
N PRO A 84 -5.68 8.81 -5.07
CA PRO A 84 -5.22 9.54 -3.89
C PRO A 84 -3.87 10.21 -4.09
N THR A 85 -2.91 9.51 -4.72
CA THR A 85 -1.58 10.05 -4.98
C THR A 85 -1.64 11.29 -5.87
N MET A 86 -2.45 11.25 -6.93
CA MET A 86 -2.63 12.37 -7.85
C MET A 86 -3.29 13.56 -7.15
N LEU A 87 -4.36 13.32 -6.38
CA LEU A 87 -5.04 14.38 -5.63
C LEU A 87 -4.11 15.05 -4.62
N MET A 88 -3.32 14.28 -3.87
CA MET A 88 -2.38 14.81 -2.90
C MET A 88 -1.21 15.57 -3.54
N SER A 89 -0.88 15.29 -4.81
CA SER A 89 0.16 16.02 -5.54
C SER A 89 -0.33 17.37 -6.07
N ILE A 90 -1.64 17.49 -6.38
CA ILE A 90 -2.23 18.70 -6.96
C ILE A 90 -2.70 19.66 -5.85
N PHE A 91 -3.26 19.13 -4.79
CA PHE A 91 -3.86 19.94 -3.72
C PHE A 91 -2.98 19.89 -2.45
N PRO A 92 -2.59 21.05 -1.89
CA PRO A 92 -1.89 21.10 -0.61
C PRO A 92 -2.88 20.85 0.54
N PHE A 93 -3.08 19.58 0.89
CA PHE A 93 -3.92 19.22 2.04
C PHE A 93 -3.16 19.41 3.35
N LYS A 94 -3.84 19.97 4.35
CA LYS A 94 -3.36 19.86 5.73
C LYS A 94 -3.58 18.42 6.19
N THR A 95 -2.52 17.78 6.64
CA THR A 95 -2.59 16.40 7.13
C THR A 95 -3.35 16.36 8.45
N GLU A 96 -4.45 15.64 8.49
CA GLU A 96 -5.26 15.41 9.68
C GLU A 96 -5.17 13.95 10.13
N THR A 97 -5.31 13.69 11.43
CA THR A 97 -5.12 12.35 12.01
C THR A 97 -6.06 11.28 11.43
N TRP A 98 -7.29 11.64 11.06
CA TRP A 98 -8.25 10.70 10.45
C TRP A 98 -7.80 10.18 9.09
N MET A 99 -6.96 10.92 8.36
CA MET A 99 -6.45 10.51 7.05
C MET A 99 -5.57 9.26 7.13
N TYR A 100 -4.92 9.04 8.28
CA TYR A 100 -4.14 7.82 8.52
C TYR A 100 -5.00 6.58 8.68
N ALA A 101 -6.28 6.74 9.00
CA ALA A 101 -7.23 5.62 9.07
C ALA A 101 -7.66 5.12 7.69
N VAL A 102 -7.46 5.91 6.63
CA VAL A 102 -7.81 5.52 5.26
C VAL A 102 -6.65 4.75 4.63
N PRO A 103 -6.83 3.45 4.31
CA PRO A 103 -5.81 2.67 3.61
C PRO A 103 -5.38 3.36 2.31
N LEU A 104 -4.12 3.23 1.93
CA LEU A 104 -3.42 3.93 0.85
C LEU A 104 -3.09 5.40 1.19
N VAL A 105 -4.04 6.19 1.66
CA VAL A 105 -3.83 7.60 2.01
C VAL A 105 -2.88 7.72 3.20
N GLY A 106 -3.13 6.97 4.27
CA GLY A 106 -2.28 6.96 5.46
C GLY A 106 -0.84 6.56 5.16
N GLN A 107 -0.63 5.52 4.35
CA GLN A 107 0.71 5.10 3.92
C GLN A 107 1.39 6.17 3.05
N GLN A 108 0.65 6.78 2.11
CA GLN A 108 1.16 7.83 1.25
C GLN A 108 1.66 9.03 2.08
N ILE A 109 0.86 9.48 3.05
CA ILE A 109 1.22 10.57 3.95
C ILE A 109 2.45 10.19 4.77
N THR A 110 2.46 8.99 5.37
CA THR A 110 3.58 8.51 6.19
C THR A 110 4.88 8.52 5.40
N ILE A 111 4.89 7.95 4.19
CA ILE A 111 6.09 7.91 3.34
C ILE A 111 6.53 9.31 2.93
N THR A 112 5.59 10.16 2.54
CA THR A 112 5.91 11.52 2.10
C THR A 112 6.54 12.33 3.23
N ARG A 113 6.02 12.23 4.47
CA ARG A 113 6.60 12.89 5.65
C ARG A 113 7.97 12.33 6.02
N LEU A 114 8.13 11.00 5.96
CA LEU A 114 9.42 10.34 6.21
C LEU A 114 10.49 10.76 5.18
N ILE A 115 10.14 10.89 3.90
CA ILE A 115 11.06 11.37 2.85
C ILE A 115 11.47 12.81 3.11
N ARG A 116 10.56 13.65 3.62
CA ARG A 116 10.85 15.04 3.99
C ARG A 116 11.63 15.18 5.29
N GLY A 117 11.94 14.07 5.97
CA GLY A 117 12.59 14.10 7.28
C GLY A 117 11.69 14.58 8.42
N GLU A 118 10.37 14.62 8.18
CA GLU A 118 9.41 15.01 9.20
C GLU A 118 9.12 13.84 10.15
N ALA A 119 8.99 14.14 11.44
CA ALA A 119 8.58 13.12 12.40
C ALA A 119 7.10 12.76 12.22
N VAL A 120 6.81 11.46 12.20
CA VAL A 120 5.44 10.92 12.22
C VAL A 120 5.16 10.43 13.64
N ALA A 121 4.04 10.84 14.23
CA ALA A 121 3.69 10.43 15.57
C ALA A 121 3.40 8.92 15.64
N SER A 122 3.81 8.27 16.71
CA SER A 122 3.57 6.83 16.89
C SER A 122 2.08 6.47 16.83
N THR A 123 1.21 7.36 17.29
CA THR A 123 -0.25 7.21 17.22
C THR A 123 -0.75 7.19 15.78
N GLU A 124 -0.22 8.03 14.90
CA GLU A 124 -0.56 8.08 13.47
C GLU A 124 -0.16 6.79 12.76
N ILE A 125 1.03 6.28 13.08
CA ILE A 125 1.53 5.00 12.56
C ILE A 125 0.64 3.84 13.04
N LEU A 126 0.28 3.81 14.32
CA LEU A 126 -0.60 2.79 14.88
C LEU A 126 -2.00 2.80 14.25
N ILE A 127 -2.58 3.97 14.05
CA ILE A 127 -3.88 4.11 13.36
C ILE A 127 -3.77 3.56 11.93
N CYS A 128 -2.74 3.96 11.20
CA CYS A 128 -2.50 3.49 9.84
C CYS A 128 -2.38 1.96 9.77
N LEU A 129 -1.57 1.37 10.65
CA LEU A 129 -1.37 -0.08 10.73
C LEU A 129 -2.66 -0.81 11.11
N ALA A 130 -3.35 -0.35 12.15
CA ALA A 130 -4.56 -1.01 12.65
C ALA A 130 -5.68 -0.99 11.60
N CYS A 131 -5.97 0.16 11.01
CA CYS A 131 -7.04 0.31 10.02
C CYS A 131 -6.73 -0.47 8.73
N THR A 132 -5.48 -0.42 8.25
CA THR A 132 -5.09 -1.17 7.04
C THR A 132 -5.07 -2.67 7.29
N SER A 133 -4.61 -3.13 8.47
CA SER A 133 -4.64 -4.54 8.84
C SER A 133 -6.07 -5.06 8.95
N LEU A 134 -6.97 -4.28 9.55
CA LEU A 134 -8.38 -4.61 9.62
C LEU A 134 -9.02 -4.72 8.23
N ALA A 135 -8.74 -3.76 7.35
CA ALA A 135 -9.21 -3.79 5.97
C ALA A 135 -8.67 -5.01 5.20
N ALA A 136 -7.40 -5.36 5.41
CA ALA A 136 -6.79 -6.55 4.82
C ALA A 136 -7.47 -7.84 5.31
N LEU A 137 -7.72 -7.96 6.62
CA LEU A 137 -8.41 -9.11 7.20
C LEU A 137 -9.84 -9.24 6.68
N LEU A 138 -10.57 -8.14 6.56
CA LEU A 138 -11.91 -8.13 5.97
C LEU A 138 -11.90 -8.57 4.52
N ALA A 139 -10.97 -8.03 3.70
CA ALA A 139 -10.82 -8.44 2.31
C ALA A 139 -10.49 -9.94 2.19
N TYR A 140 -9.60 -10.46 3.04
CA TYR A 140 -9.29 -11.89 3.10
C TYR A 140 -10.49 -12.74 3.50
N ALA A 141 -11.24 -12.32 4.53
CA ALA A 141 -12.41 -13.04 5.00
C ALA A 141 -13.52 -13.13 3.93
N ILE A 142 -13.74 -12.03 3.20
CA ILE A 142 -14.70 -11.99 2.07
C ILE A 142 -14.24 -12.94 0.97
N THR A 143 -12.96 -12.84 0.56
CA THR A 143 -12.37 -13.70 -0.47
C THR A 143 -12.49 -15.18 -0.10
N ALA A 144 -12.13 -15.53 1.15
CA ALA A 144 -12.21 -16.91 1.61
C ALA A 144 -13.64 -17.46 1.60
N ARG A 145 -14.64 -16.66 1.99
CA ARG A 145 -16.06 -17.07 1.96
C ARG A 145 -16.55 -17.35 0.54
N ILE A 146 -16.16 -16.53 -0.42
CA ILE A 146 -16.56 -16.70 -1.82
C ILE A 146 -15.99 -18.00 -2.37
N TYR A 147 -14.69 -18.27 -2.15
CA TYR A 147 -14.05 -19.51 -2.61
C TYR A 147 -14.62 -20.77 -1.93
N GLN A 148 -15.03 -20.69 -0.66
CA GLN A 148 -15.66 -21.80 0.03
C GLN A 148 -17.07 -22.08 -0.52
N GLY A 149 -17.83 -21.03 -0.86
CA GLY A 149 -19.16 -21.17 -1.46
C GLY A 149 -19.13 -21.85 -2.83
N GLU A 150 -18.15 -21.52 -3.68
CA GLU A 150 -17.98 -22.16 -5.00
C GLU A 150 -17.60 -23.64 -4.89
N ARG A 151 -16.75 -24.01 -3.92
CA ARG A 151 -16.40 -25.43 -3.69
C ARG A 151 -17.60 -26.29 -3.29
N LEU A 152 -18.51 -25.76 -2.50
CA LEU A 152 -19.72 -26.47 -2.08
C LEU A 152 -20.72 -26.64 -3.24
N ALA A 153 -20.73 -25.71 -4.19
CA ALA A 153 -21.60 -25.79 -5.40
C ALA A 153 -21.12 -26.82 -6.43
N ILE A 154 -19.82 -27.17 -6.43
CA ILE A 154 -19.24 -28.15 -7.38
C ILE A 154 -19.26 -29.59 -6.79
N SER A 155 -19.38 -29.73 -5.48
CA SER A 155 -19.37 -31.04 -4.79
C SER A 155 -20.75 -31.62 -4.48
N GLY A 156 -21.85 -31.01 -4.89
CA GLY A 156 -23.21 -31.51 -4.85
C GLY A 156 -23.74 -31.86 -6.23
#